data_f7f2384bd0788c95f246ff36b99a8960
#
_entry.id   f7f2384bd0788c95f246ff36b99a8960
#
_cell.length_a   1.000
_cell.length_b   1.000
_cell.length_c   1.000
_cell.angle_alpha   90.00
_cell.angle_beta   90.00
_cell.angle_gamma   90.00
#
_symmetry.space_group_name_H-M   'P 1'
#
loop_
_entity.id
_entity.type
_entity.pdbx_description
1 polymer ?
#
loop_
_entity_poly.entity_id
_entity_poly.type
_entity_poly.pdbx_seq_one_letter_code
_entity_poly.pdbx_strand_id
1 'polypeptide(L)'
;MSGHSKWATTKHKKAVVDAKRGKLFAKLIKNVEVAARTGGGDPAGNPTLYDAIQKAKKSSVPNDNIDRAVRRGSGAEAGGAQYENITYEGYAPGGVAVLVQCLTDNRNRAASDVRTAFSRNGGSMADPGSVSYLFHRKGVIVVEKDGVTEDDVLTAVLDAGAEEVNDLGESFEVVSEATDLVAARTALQDAGIDYDSADVAFLPSVEIDLDEEHARRVFRLIEALEDSDDVQDVYANYSVTDDVMEKLG
;
A
#
# COMPACT_ATOMS: atom_id res chain seq x y z
N MET A 1 9.26 17.65 3.07
CA MET A 1 8.44 16.71 3.88
C MET A 1 7.40 16.09 2.97
N SER A 2 7.47 14.81 2.74
CA SER A 2 6.57 14.14 1.79
C SER A 2 5.20 13.94 2.44
N GLY A 3 4.17 14.62 1.91
CA GLY A 3 2.80 14.57 2.44
C GLY A 3 2.08 13.23 2.25
N HIS A 4 2.65 12.32 1.46
CA HIS A 4 2.04 11.03 1.11
C HIS A 4 1.95 10.08 2.27
N SER A 5 3.03 9.94 3.01
CA SER A 5 3.12 9.01 4.13
C SER A 5 2.23 9.43 5.27
N LYS A 6 2.07 10.74 5.48
CA LYS A 6 1.16 11.27 6.51
C LYS A 6 -0.30 10.90 6.22
N TRP A 7 -0.73 10.97 4.96
CA TRP A 7 -2.07 10.55 4.56
C TRP A 7 -2.25 9.03 4.69
N ALA A 8 -1.32 8.25 4.20
CA ALA A 8 -1.36 6.79 4.32
C ALA A 8 -1.42 6.37 5.79
N THR A 9 -0.60 6.97 6.65
CA THR A 9 -0.58 6.70 8.10
C THR A 9 -1.87 7.13 8.78
N THR A 10 -2.39 8.32 8.44
CA THR A 10 -3.66 8.82 9.00
C THR A 10 -4.85 7.98 8.54
N LYS A 11 -4.83 7.48 7.30
CA LYS A 11 -5.86 6.60 6.75
C LYS A 11 -5.92 5.25 7.46
N HIS A 12 -4.77 4.70 7.83
CA HIS A 12 -4.73 3.46 8.62
C HIS A 12 -5.29 3.65 10.04
N LYS A 13 -5.26 4.85 10.59
CA LYS A 13 -5.77 5.16 11.93
C LYS A 13 -7.26 5.54 11.95
N LYS A 14 -7.84 6.03 10.84
CA LYS A 14 -9.29 6.35 10.77
C LYS A 14 -10.13 5.08 10.63
N ALA A 15 -10.69 4.69 11.75
CA ALA A 15 -11.83 3.78 11.98
C ALA A 15 -12.28 2.97 10.75
N VAL A 16 -11.79 1.76 10.67
CA VAL A 16 -12.34 0.73 9.78
C VAL A 16 -13.76 0.44 10.22
N VAL A 17 -14.75 0.98 9.53
CA VAL A 17 -16.14 0.54 9.64
C VAL A 17 -16.19 -0.94 9.25
N ASP A 18 -16.96 -1.77 9.96
CA ASP A 18 -16.95 -3.24 9.81
C ASP A 18 -17.11 -3.75 8.36
N ALA A 19 -17.84 -3.03 7.50
CA ALA A 19 -17.95 -3.36 6.08
C ALA A 19 -16.64 -3.16 5.29
N LYS A 20 -15.86 -2.14 5.63
CA LYS A 20 -14.53 -1.90 5.04
C LYS A 20 -13.51 -2.93 5.54
N ARG A 21 -13.69 -3.45 6.75
CA ARG A 21 -12.85 -4.49 7.35
C ARG A 21 -12.92 -5.81 6.60
N GLY A 22 -14.12 -6.25 6.21
CA GLY A 22 -14.28 -7.47 5.41
C GLY A 22 -13.60 -7.39 4.04
N LYS A 23 -13.70 -6.25 3.36
CA LYS A 23 -13.01 -6.00 2.09
C LYS A 23 -11.48 -5.99 2.26
N LEU A 24 -10.98 -5.35 3.31
CA LEU A 24 -9.56 -5.35 3.62
C LEU A 24 -9.05 -6.77 3.86
N PHE A 25 -9.76 -7.58 4.65
CA PHE A 25 -9.39 -8.97 4.89
C PHE A 25 -9.33 -9.78 3.61
N ALA A 26 -10.31 -9.64 2.72
CA ALA A 26 -10.32 -10.33 1.43
C ALA A 26 -9.10 -9.95 0.57
N LYS A 27 -8.70 -8.67 0.54
CA LYS A 27 -7.51 -8.21 -0.17
C LYS A 27 -6.23 -8.78 0.42
N LEU A 28 -6.10 -8.78 1.74
CA LEU A 28 -4.93 -9.33 2.43
C LEU A 28 -4.80 -10.85 2.22
N ILE A 29 -5.91 -11.59 2.30
CA ILE A 29 -5.96 -13.02 2.02
C ILE A 29 -5.56 -13.33 0.58
N LYS A 30 -6.04 -12.54 -0.38
CA LYS A 30 -5.65 -12.67 -1.79
C LYS A 30 -4.14 -12.50 -1.98
N ASN A 31 -3.53 -11.52 -1.32
CA ASN A 31 -2.08 -11.31 -1.36
C ASN A 31 -1.30 -12.50 -0.79
N VAL A 32 -1.74 -13.07 0.32
CA VAL A 32 -1.14 -14.27 0.91
C VAL A 32 -1.22 -15.46 -0.06
N GLU A 33 -2.38 -15.70 -0.66
CA GLU A 33 -2.57 -16.79 -1.62
C GLU A 33 -1.66 -16.65 -2.85
N VAL A 34 -1.58 -15.44 -3.43
CA VAL A 34 -0.74 -15.18 -4.59
C VAL A 34 0.75 -15.29 -4.25
N ALA A 35 1.18 -14.78 -3.10
CA ALA A 35 2.56 -14.89 -2.65
C ALA A 35 2.98 -16.35 -2.45
N ALA A 36 2.10 -17.18 -1.85
CA ALA A 36 2.35 -18.61 -1.69
C ALA A 36 2.41 -19.35 -3.04
N ARG A 37 1.60 -18.94 -4.02
CA ARG A 37 1.59 -19.53 -5.36
C ARG A 37 2.87 -19.23 -6.12
N THR A 38 3.39 -18.00 -6.00
CA THR A 38 4.54 -17.55 -6.75
C THR A 38 5.86 -18.07 -6.18
N GLY A 39 6.00 -18.07 -4.86
CA GLY A 39 7.27 -18.36 -4.18
C GLY A 39 7.25 -19.58 -3.27
N GLY A 40 6.14 -20.34 -3.22
CA GLY A 40 5.97 -21.49 -2.34
C GLY A 40 5.35 -21.14 -0.99
N GLY A 41 4.84 -22.16 -0.30
CA GLY A 41 4.07 -22.02 0.94
C GLY A 41 4.90 -21.93 2.23
N ASP A 42 6.23 -21.91 2.14
CA ASP A 42 7.11 -21.74 3.30
C ASP A 42 7.56 -20.29 3.44
N PRO A 43 7.11 -19.56 4.48
CA PRO A 43 7.52 -18.17 4.70
C PRO A 43 9.02 -17.98 4.92
N ALA A 44 9.73 -19.01 5.43
CA ALA A 44 11.17 -18.92 5.65
C ALA A 44 11.95 -18.82 4.34
N GLY A 45 11.45 -19.43 3.27
CA GLY A 45 12.02 -19.38 1.94
C GLY A 45 11.35 -18.36 1.00
N ASN A 46 10.31 -17.65 1.46
CA ASN A 46 9.50 -16.76 0.64
C ASN A 46 9.24 -15.43 1.38
N PRO A 47 10.15 -14.43 1.26
CA PRO A 47 9.99 -13.15 1.94
C PRO A 47 8.68 -12.41 1.60
N THR A 48 8.22 -12.50 0.36
CA THR A 48 6.94 -11.90 -0.06
C THR A 48 5.76 -12.51 0.69
N LEU A 49 5.77 -13.85 0.87
CA LEU A 49 4.76 -14.53 1.67
C LEU A 49 4.86 -14.14 3.14
N TYR A 50 6.07 -14.07 3.68
CA TYR A 50 6.30 -13.64 5.06
C TYR A 50 5.67 -12.26 5.30
N ASP A 51 5.99 -11.28 4.45
CA ASP A 51 5.46 -9.91 4.58
C ASP A 51 3.94 -9.85 4.43
N ALA A 52 3.38 -10.59 3.48
CA ALA A 52 1.92 -10.70 3.31
C ALA A 52 1.24 -11.29 4.55
N ILE A 53 1.83 -12.32 5.17
CA ILE A 53 1.32 -12.92 6.42
C ILE A 53 1.41 -11.93 7.58
N GLN A 54 2.54 -11.22 7.75
CA GLN A 54 2.69 -10.24 8.82
C GLN A 54 1.66 -9.10 8.68
N LYS A 55 1.47 -8.60 7.47
CA LYS A 55 0.46 -7.56 7.18
C LYS A 55 -0.95 -8.04 7.52
N ALA A 56 -1.30 -9.27 7.15
CA ALA A 56 -2.59 -9.87 7.49
C ALA A 56 -2.78 -10.01 9.00
N LYS A 57 -1.76 -10.48 9.73
CA LYS A 57 -1.78 -10.62 11.19
C LYS A 57 -1.93 -9.27 11.88
N LYS A 58 -1.16 -8.26 11.49
CA LYS A 58 -1.25 -6.89 12.02
C LYS A 58 -2.63 -6.27 11.79
N SER A 59 -3.31 -6.64 10.71
CA SER A 59 -4.70 -6.25 10.43
C SER A 59 -5.74 -7.12 11.12
N SER A 60 -5.34 -8.03 11.99
CA SER A 60 -6.20 -8.96 12.76
C SER A 60 -7.00 -9.93 11.88
N VAL A 61 -6.44 -10.35 10.75
CA VAL A 61 -7.01 -11.45 9.96
C VAL A 61 -6.86 -12.75 10.75
N PRO A 62 -7.93 -13.57 10.89
CA PRO A 62 -7.84 -14.84 11.60
C PRO A 62 -6.79 -15.79 11.01
N ASN A 63 -6.01 -16.44 11.87
CA ASN A 63 -4.94 -17.34 11.45
C ASN A 63 -5.44 -18.46 10.53
N ASP A 64 -6.61 -19.04 10.81
CA ASP A 64 -7.20 -20.10 9.97
C ASP A 64 -7.43 -19.66 8.53
N ASN A 65 -7.77 -18.38 8.32
CA ASN A 65 -7.94 -17.82 7.00
C ASN A 65 -6.60 -17.62 6.28
N ILE A 66 -5.57 -17.20 7.02
CA ILE A 66 -4.20 -17.06 6.52
C ILE A 66 -3.67 -18.44 6.11
N ASP A 67 -3.78 -19.43 6.97
CA ASP A 67 -3.29 -20.79 6.72
C ASP A 67 -4.00 -21.44 5.52
N ARG A 68 -5.31 -21.21 5.39
CA ARG A 68 -6.08 -21.69 4.23
C ARG A 68 -5.62 -21.02 2.93
N ALA A 69 -5.33 -19.73 2.96
CA ALA A 69 -4.80 -19.00 1.80
C ALA A 69 -3.42 -19.53 1.37
N VAL A 70 -2.53 -19.82 2.33
CA VAL A 70 -1.23 -20.43 2.06
C VAL A 70 -1.41 -21.81 1.42
N ARG A 71 -2.28 -22.68 1.94
CA ARG A 71 -2.55 -24.01 1.39
C ARG A 71 -3.11 -23.94 -0.03
N ARG A 72 -4.08 -23.03 -0.31
CA ARG A 72 -4.60 -22.84 -1.66
C ARG A 72 -3.54 -22.32 -2.63
N GLY A 73 -2.75 -21.36 -2.19
CA GLY A 73 -1.67 -20.79 -3.01
C GLY A 73 -0.60 -21.82 -3.34
N SER A 74 -0.13 -22.56 -2.36
CA SER A 74 0.90 -23.59 -2.54
C SER A 74 0.43 -24.87 -3.27
N GLY A 75 -0.86 -24.96 -3.60
CA GLY A 75 -1.44 -26.14 -4.27
C GLY A 75 -1.76 -27.33 -3.35
N ALA A 76 -1.58 -27.18 -2.04
CA ALA A 76 -1.94 -28.20 -1.07
C ALA A 76 -3.45 -28.35 -0.89
N GLU A 77 -4.22 -27.37 -1.30
CA GLU A 77 -5.68 -27.36 -1.32
C GLU A 77 -6.19 -26.92 -2.69
N ALA A 78 -7.16 -27.63 -3.27
CA ALA A 78 -7.70 -27.32 -4.59
C ALA A 78 -8.57 -26.04 -4.57
N GLY A 79 -8.65 -25.32 -5.71
CA GLY A 79 -9.64 -24.28 -5.93
C GLY A 79 -9.15 -22.85 -5.86
N GLY A 80 -7.84 -22.60 -5.93
CA GLY A 80 -7.30 -21.23 -6.03
C GLY A 80 -7.61 -20.56 -7.38
N ALA A 81 -8.10 -19.30 -7.35
CA ALA A 81 -8.30 -18.51 -8.55
C ALA A 81 -6.97 -18.13 -9.22
N GLN A 82 -7.00 -17.96 -10.54
CA GLN A 82 -5.86 -17.44 -11.30
C GLN A 82 -5.89 -15.91 -11.26
N TYR A 83 -5.02 -15.31 -10.46
CA TYR A 83 -4.91 -13.86 -10.36
C TYR A 83 -3.81 -13.32 -11.27
N GLU A 84 -4.05 -12.15 -11.84
CA GLU A 84 -3.06 -11.36 -12.57
C GLU A 84 -2.94 -9.96 -11.99
N ASN A 85 -1.73 -9.41 -12.04
CA ASN A 85 -1.46 -8.03 -11.67
C ASN A 85 -1.66 -7.13 -12.89
N ILE A 86 -2.43 -6.05 -12.70
CA ILE A 86 -2.65 -5.05 -13.74
C ILE A 86 -2.50 -3.68 -13.12
N THR A 87 -1.75 -2.80 -13.79
CA THR A 87 -1.64 -1.39 -13.39
C THR A 87 -2.45 -0.53 -14.35
N TYR A 88 -3.36 0.28 -13.81
CA TYR A 88 -4.08 1.32 -14.55
C TYR A 88 -3.53 2.68 -14.16
N GLU A 89 -3.60 3.62 -15.11
CA GLU A 89 -3.11 4.98 -14.97
C GLU A 89 -4.26 5.95 -15.25
N GLY A 90 -4.22 7.10 -14.60
CA GLY A 90 -5.21 8.14 -14.82
C GLY A 90 -4.90 9.45 -14.12
N TYR A 91 -5.82 10.38 -14.28
CA TYR A 91 -5.78 11.69 -13.66
C TYR A 91 -6.99 11.90 -12.77
N ALA A 92 -6.73 12.42 -11.57
CA ALA A 92 -7.73 12.90 -10.64
C ALA A 92 -7.97 14.42 -10.85
N PRO A 93 -9.02 14.99 -10.25
CA PRO A 93 -9.24 16.43 -10.23
C PRO A 93 -7.99 17.21 -9.78
N GLY A 94 -7.73 18.35 -10.41
CA GLY A 94 -6.53 19.15 -10.14
C GLY A 94 -5.27 18.69 -10.88
N GLY A 95 -5.39 17.76 -11.82
CA GLY A 95 -4.25 17.24 -12.60
C GLY A 95 -3.39 16.24 -11.84
N VAL A 96 -3.88 15.71 -10.72
CA VAL A 96 -3.19 14.70 -9.92
C VAL A 96 -3.05 13.41 -10.70
N ALA A 97 -1.81 12.93 -10.84
CA ALA A 97 -1.52 11.62 -11.44
C ALA A 97 -1.87 10.49 -10.48
N VAL A 98 -2.50 9.44 -10.99
CA VAL A 98 -2.94 8.29 -10.20
C VAL A 98 -2.48 6.98 -10.83
N LEU A 99 -1.81 6.14 -10.03
CA LEU A 99 -1.52 4.75 -10.34
C LEU A 99 -2.46 3.84 -9.55
N VAL A 100 -3.11 2.90 -10.24
CA VAL A 100 -4.03 1.93 -9.62
C VAL A 100 -3.48 0.53 -9.85
N GLN A 101 -3.07 -0.14 -8.79
CA GLN A 101 -2.63 -1.53 -8.85
C GLN A 101 -3.79 -2.46 -8.56
N CYS A 102 -4.10 -3.33 -9.51
CA CYS A 102 -5.12 -4.35 -9.39
C CYS A 102 -4.52 -5.74 -9.30
N LEU A 103 -5.14 -6.59 -8.50
CA LEU A 103 -4.92 -8.03 -8.47
C LEU A 103 -6.27 -8.70 -8.69
N THR A 104 -6.47 -9.27 -9.88
CA THR A 104 -7.80 -9.70 -10.33
C THR A 104 -7.76 -11.07 -11.04
N ASP A 105 -8.83 -11.82 -10.90
CA ASP A 105 -9.14 -12.99 -11.70
C ASP A 105 -10.03 -12.66 -12.90
N ASN A 106 -10.42 -11.38 -13.06
CA ASN A 106 -11.26 -10.91 -14.16
C ASN A 106 -10.84 -9.50 -14.62
N ARG A 107 -10.01 -9.46 -15.66
CA ARG A 107 -9.47 -8.23 -16.26
C ARG A 107 -10.57 -7.24 -16.71
N ASN A 108 -11.65 -7.74 -17.29
CA ASN A 108 -12.73 -6.89 -17.80
C ASN A 108 -13.51 -6.22 -16.67
N ARG A 109 -13.76 -6.94 -15.58
CA ARG A 109 -14.38 -6.39 -14.38
C ARG A 109 -13.50 -5.30 -13.76
N ALA A 110 -12.21 -5.58 -13.55
CA ALA A 110 -11.27 -4.62 -12.99
C ALA A 110 -11.20 -3.34 -13.84
N ALA A 111 -11.07 -3.46 -15.16
CA ALA A 111 -11.04 -2.31 -16.07
C ALA A 111 -12.34 -1.49 -16.01
N SER A 112 -13.49 -2.15 -15.95
CA SER A 112 -14.81 -1.49 -15.85
C SER A 112 -14.96 -0.73 -14.53
N ASP A 113 -14.58 -1.35 -13.43
CA ASP A 113 -14.66 -0.75 -12.09
C ASP A 113 -13.78 0.48 -11.98
N VAL A 114 -12.52 0.38 -12.41
CA VAL A 114 -11.55 1.48 -12.40
C VAL A 114 -12.05 2.63 -13.28
N ARG A 115 -12.49 2.35 -14.51
CA ARG A 115 -13.04 3.38 -15.42
C ARG A 115 -14.24 4.09 -14.81
N THR A 116 -15.14 3.34 -14.20
CA THR A 116 -16.34 3.87 -13.56
C THR A 116 -15.98 4.76 -12.36
N ALA A 117 -15.02 4.33 -11.54
CA ALA A 117 -14.55 5.12 -10.41
C ALA A 117 -13.97 6.47 -10.86
N PHE A 118 -13.10 6.48 -11.87
CA PHE A 118 -12.57 7.71 -12.44
C PHE A 118 -13.67 8.63 -12.99
N SER A 119 -14.52 8.12 -13.87
CA SER A 119 -15.52 8.94 -14.58
C SER A 119 -16.58 9.54 -13.64
N ARG A 120 -16.99 8.80 -12.61
CA ARG A 120 -17.99 9.28 -11.64
C ARG A 120 -17.44 10.28 -10.63
N ASN A 121 -16.13 10.34 -10.45
CA ASN A 121 -15.49 11.21 -9.46
C ASN A 121 -14.63 12.32 -10.11
N GLY A 122 -14.93 12.67 -11.36
CA GLY A 122 -14.32 13.82 -12.04
C GLY A 122 -12.88 13.62 -12.50
N GLY A 123 -12.43 12.37 -12.57
CA GLY A 123 -11.16 11.97 -13.15
C GLY A 123 -11.31 11.31 -14.51
N SER A 124 -10.20 10.84 -15.05
CA SER A 124 -10.15 10.11 -16.32
C SER A 124 -9.07 9.05 -16.32
N MET A 125 -9.37 7.88 -16.88
CA MET A 125 -8.32 6.92 -17.20
C MET A 125 -7.45 7.45 -18.34
N ALA A 126 -6.17 7.12 -18.29
CA ALA A 126 -5.18 7.44 -19.30
C ALA A 126 -4.57 6.14 -19.89
N ASP A 127 -3.86 6.31 -21.00
CA ASP A 127 -3.13 5.20 -21.61
C ASP A 127 -1.92 4.78 -20.75
N PRO A 128 -1.51 3.51 -20.82
CA PRO A 128 -0.30 3.05 -20.14
C PRO A 128 0.94 3.91 -20.49
N GLY A 129 1.70 4.30 -19.47
CA GLY A 129 2.87 5.16 -19.62
C GLY A 129 2.58 6.66 -19.48
N SER A 130 1.32 7.07 -19.34
CA SER A 130 0.96 8.49 -19.22
C SER A 130 1.41 9.13 -17.92
N VAL A 131 1.44 8.40 -16.82
CA VAL A 131 1.79 8.91 -15.48
C VAL A 131 2.81 8.05 -14.73
N SER A 132 3.04 6.81 -15.14
CA SER A 132 3.90 5.85 -14.42
C SER A 132 5.34 6.35 -14.27
N TYR A 133 5.85 7.14 -15.20
CA TYR A 133 7.19 7.74 -15.14
C TYR A 133 7.37 8.75 -13.98
N LEU A 134 6.27 9.24 -13.41
CA LEU A 134 6.27 10.14 -12.25
C LEU A 134 6.47 9.41 -10.93
N PHE A 135 6.42 8.09 -10.94
CA PHE A 135 6.48 7.27 -9.73
C PHE A 135 7.71 6.36 -9.73
N HIS A 136 8.32 6.23 -8.56
CA HIS A 136 9.44 5.33 -8.34
C HIS A 136 9.06 4.21 -7.39
N ARG A 137 9.38 2.99 -7.76
CA ARG A 137 9.13 1.81 -6.94
C ARG A 137 10.17 1.75 -5.82
N LYS A 138 9.72 1.90 -4.57
CA LYS A 138 10.56 1.94 -3.37
C LYS A 138 10.08 0.94 -2.31
N GLY A 139 10.98 0.56 -1.41
CA GLY A 139 10.63 -0.08 -0.15
C GLY A 139 10.28 0.99 0.88
N VAL A 140 9.15 0.81 1.56
CA VAL A 140 8.67 1.76 2.58
C VAL A 140 8.29 1.01 3.84
N ILE A 141 8.91 1.39 4.97
CA ILE A 141 8.60 0.84 6.28
C ILE A 141 8.11 1.98 7.18
N VAL A 142 6.98 1.77 7.82
CA VAL A 142 6.42 2.72 8.80
C VAL A 142 6.66 2.17 10.19
N VAL A 143 7.31 2.97 11.04
CA VAL A 143 7.66 2.64 12.43
C VAL A 143 6.93 3.60 13.35
N GLU A 144 6.15 3.09 14.30
CA GLU A 144 5.53 3.93 15.33
C GLU A 144 6.57 4.46 16.32
N LYS A 145 6.36 5.69 16.82
CA LYS A 145 7.28 6.36 17.74
C LYS A 145 7.18 5.90 19.19
N ASP A 146 6.49 4.82 19.49
CA ASP A 146 6.33 4.33 20.86
C ASP A 146 7.67 3.83 21.45
N GLY A 147 8.32 4.71 22.19
CA GLY A 147 9.62 4.44 22.83
C GLY A 147 10.81 4.36 21.86
N VAL A 148 10.66 4.82 20.63
CA VAL A 148 11.68 4.76 19.58
C VAL A 148 12.00 6.17 19.10
N THR A 149 13.29 6.48 18.97
CA THR A 149 13.78 7.76 18.42
C THR A 149 14.17 7.62 16.94
N GLU A 150 14.29 8.76 16.26
CA GLU A 150 14.82 8.79 14.88
C GLU A 150 16.23 8.20 14.80
N ASP A 151 17.08 8.50 15.78
CA ASP A 151 18.45 7.97 15.87
C ASP A 151 18.48 6.45 16.04
N ASP A 152 17.53 5.87 16.79
CA ASP A 152 17.41 4.42 16.95
C ASP A 152 17.09 3.76 15.61
N VAL A 153 16.13 4.33 14.85
CA VAL A 153 15.73 3.83 13.54
C VAL A 153 16.88 3.99 12.54
N LEU A 154 17.48 5.18 12.49
CA LEU A 154 18.58 5.49 11.57
C LEU A 154 19.77 4.55 11.80
N THR A 155 20.16 4.35 13.05
CA THR A 155 21.26 3.44 13.42
C THR A 155 20.96 2.01 13.01
N ALA A 156 19.72 1.55 13.16
CA ALA A 156 19.33 0.19 12.81
C ALA A 156 19.41 -0.07 11.30
N VAL A 157 19.02 0.89 10.45
CA VAL A 157 18.85 0.68 9.01
C VAL A 157 19.96 1.24 8.13
N LEU A 158 20.93 1.96 8.72
CA LEU A 158 21.99 2.67 7.99
C LEU A 158 22.77 1.76 7.05
N ASP A 159 23.15 0.56 7.52
CA ASP A 159 23.92 -0.42 6.75
C ASP A 159 23.04 -1.39 5.97
N ALA A 160 21.70 -1.25 6.05
CA ALA A 160 20.74 -2.14 5.42
C ALA A 160 20.15 -1.59 4.11
N GLY A 161 20.70 -0.50 3.58
CA GLY A 161 20.29 0.10 2.31
C GLY A 161 19.18 1.15 2.42
N ALA A 162 18.90 1.66 3.62
CA ALA A 162 17.99 2.79 3.79
C ALA A 162 18.56 4.05 3.14
N GLU A 163 17.75 4.70 2.30
CA GLU A 163 18.10 5.95 1.63
C GLU A 163 17.69 7.17 2.47
N GLU A 164 16.52 7.06 3.12
CA GLU A 164 15.94 8.13 3.91
C GLU A 164 15.22 7.58 5.14
N VAL A 165 15.25 8.35 6.22
CA VAL A 165 14.39 8.20 7.38
C VAL A 165 13.67 9.53 7.58
N ASN A 166 12.35 9.52 7.46
CA ASN A 166 11.52 10.72 7.52
C ASN A 166 10.67 10.72 8.80
N ASP A 167 10.60 11.85 9.48
CA ASP A 167 9.70 12.08 10.59
C ASP A 167 8.32 12.52 10.08
N LEU A 168 7.30 11.69 10.32
CA LEU A 168 5.93 11.95 9.90
C LEU A 168 5.04 12.51 11.02
N GLY A 169 5.62 12.90 12.16
CA GLY A 169 4.91 13.36 13.34
C GLY A 169 4.64 12.22 14.33
N GLU A 170 3.75 11.30 14.06
CA GLU A 170 3.44 10.18 14.95
C GLU A 170 4.21 8.88 14.64
N SER A 171 4.90 8.84 13.51
CA SER A 171 5.67 7.70 13.04
C SER A 171 6.92 8.13 12.29
N PHE A 172 7.85 7.20 12.09
CA PHE A 172 8.97 7.34 11.17
C PHE A 172 8.68 6.54 9.90
N GLU A 173 9.17 7.05 8.77
CA GLU A 173 9.15 6.34 7.50
C GLU A 173 10.59 6.04 7.07
N VAL A 174 10.86 4.77 6.80
CA VAL A 174 12.13 4.33 6.21
C VAL A 174 11.90 4.07 4.73
N VAL A 175 12.65 4.74 3.87
CA VAL A 175 12.63 4.56 2.42
C VAL A 175 13.91 3.89 1.97
N SER A 176 13.78 2.88 1.11
CA SER A 176 14.89 2.15 0.50
C SER A 176 14.61 1.84 -0.96
N GLU A 177 15.59 1.32 -1.68
CA GLU A 177 15.28 0.60 -2.91
C GLU A 177 14.32 -0.56 -2.61
N ALA A 178 13.46 -0.91 -3.56
CA ALA A 178 12.49 -1.99 -3.35
C ALA A 178 13.17 -3.34 -3.06
N THR A 179 14.35 -3.56 -3.60
CA THR A 179 15.17 -4.76 -3.38
C THR A 179 15.76 -4.83 -1.97
N ASP A 180 15.92 -3.71 -1.30
CA ASP A 180 16.50 -3.60 0.05
C ASP A 180 15.46 -3.62 1.17
N LEU A 181 14.17 -3.68 0.82
CA LEU A 181 13.07 -3.69 1.80
C LEU A 181 13.23 -4.80 2.84
N VAL A 182 13.54 -6.01 2.41
CA VAL A 182 13.70 -7.18 3.31
C VAL A 182 14.89 -6.97 4.25
N ALA A 183 16.01 -6.45 3.74
CA ALA A 183 17.20 -6.18 4.56
C ALA A 183 16.91 -5.09 5.61
N ALA A 184 16.26 -3.99 5.22
CA ALA A 184 15.89 -2.92 6.13
C ALA A 184 14.89 -3.40 7.20
N ARG A 185 13.87 -4.17 6.81
CA ARG A 185 12.91 -4.76 7.75
C ARG A 185 13.59 -5.69 8.76
N THR A 186 14.47 -6.57 8.28
CA THR A 186 15.21 -7.49 9.13
C THR A 186 16.12 -6.74 10.11
N ALA A 187 16.80 -5.68 9.65
CA ALA A 187 17.63 -4.85 10.50
C ALA A 187 16.85 -4.18 11.65
N LEU A 188 15.63 -3.70 11.40
CA LEU A 188 14.73 -3.19 12.45
C LEU A 188 14.35 -4.28 13.45
N GLN A 189 14.00 -5.47 12.95
CA GLN A 189 13.66 -6.62 13.81
C GLN A 189 14.84 -7.04 14.70
N ASP A 190 16.06 -7.11 14.15
CA ASP A 190 17.29 -7.47 14.88
C ASP A 190 17.64 -6.42 15.94
N ALA A 191 17.28 -5.16 15.71
CA ALA A 191 17.43 -4.07 16.70
C ALA A 191 16.30 -4.04 17.74
N GLY A 192 15.31 -4.94 17.66
CA GLY A 192 14.16 -4.97 18.57
C GLY A 192 13.15 -3.86 18.31
N ILE A 193 13.18 -3.23 17.14
CA ILE A 193 12.26 -2.17 16.74
C ILE A 193 11.09 -2.79 15.97
N ASP A 194 9.88 -2.66 16.51
CA ASP A 194 8.67 -3.08 15.80
C ASP A 194 8.28 -2.05 14.73
N TYR A 195 7.63 -2.50 13.67
CA TYR A 195 7.15 -1.68 12.57
C TYR A 195 5.66 -1.91 12.34
N ASP A 196 4.96 -0.89 11.89
CA ASP A 196 3.53 -0.98 11.57
C ASP A 196 3.30 -1.66 10.21
N SER A 197 4.08 -1.26 9.21
CA SER A 197 4.00 -1.84 7.86
C SER A 197 5.37 -1.85 7.17
N ALA A 198 5.55 -2.83 6.27
CA ALA A 198 6.69 -2.92 5.37
C ALA A 198 6.18 -3.36 4.00
N ASP A 199 6.21 -2.47 3.03
CA ASP A 199 5.63 -2.68 1.71
C ASP A 199 6.48 -2.06 0.61
N VAL A 200 6.36 -2.60 -0.59
CA VAL A 200 6.81 -1.91 -1.80
C VAL A 200 5.71 -0.91 -2.19
N ALA A 201 6.09 0.34 -2.39
CA ALA A 201 5.21 1.42 -2.78
C ALA A 201 5.76 2.18 -4.00
N PHE A 202 4.89 2.92 -4.68
CA PHE A 202 5.27 3.82 -5.76
C PHE A 202 5.21 5.25 -5.24
N LEU A 203 6.38 5.85 -5.06
CA LEU A 203 6.53 7.21 -4.55
C LEU A 203 6.68 8.20 -5.69
N PRO A 204 5.94 9.31 -5.71
CA PRO A 204 6.03 10.29 -6.77
C PRO A 204 7.31 11.13 -6.66
N SER A 205 7.87 11.49 -7.82
CA SER A 205 8.99 12.41 -7.92
C SER A 205 8.58 13.88 -7.86
N VAL A 206 7.32 14.16 -8.21
CA VAL A 206 6.75 15.51 -8.20
C VAL A 206 5.37 15.46 -7.57
N GLU A 207 5.11 16.35 -6.64
CA GLU A 207 3.84 16.47 -5.94
C GLU A 207 3.06 17.71 -6.38
N ILE A 208 1.74 17.62 -6.35
CA ILE A 208 0.81 18.72 -6.61
C ILE A 208 0.13 19.10 -5.30
N ASP A 209 0.34 20.33 -4.86
CA ASP A 209 -0.32 20.87 -3.68
C ASP A 209 -1.81 21.06 -3.95
N LEU A 210 -2.64 20.53 -3.06
CA LEU A 210 -4.10 20.61 -3.16
C LEU A 210 -4.66 21.57 -2.10
N ASP A 211 -5.62 22.39 -2.53
CA ASP A 211 -6.53 23.07 -1.63
C ASP A 211 -7.60 22.10 -1.09
N GLU A 212 -8.43 22.56 -0.16
CA GLU A 212 -9.48 21.74 0.47
C GLU A 212 -10.46 21.16 -0.56
N GLU A 213 -10.91 21.93 -1.53
CA GLU A 213 -11.88 21.50 -2.54
C GLU A 213 -11.32 20.36 -3.41
N HIS A 214 -10.13 20.55 -3.97
CA HIS A 214 -9.47 19.55 -4.79
C HIS A 214 -9.10 18.31 -3.97
N ALA A 215 -8.60 18.48 -2.76
CA ALA A 215 -8.29 17.37 -1.87
C ALA A 215 -9.52 16.51 -1.59
N ARG A 216 -10.67 17.11 -1.29
CA ARG A 216 -11.93 16.41 -1.07
C ARG A 216 -12.37 15.59 -2.29
N ARG A 217 -12.20 16.15 -3.48
CA ARG A 217 -12.54 15.46 -4.75
C ARG A 217 -11.57 14.31 -5.05
N VAL A 218 -10.28 14.53 -4.86
CA VAL A 218 -9.23 13.50 -5.04
C VAL A 218 -9.47 12.33 -4.07
N PHE A 219 -9.78 12.62 -2.81
CA PHE A 219 -10.01 11.57 -1.81
C PHE A 219 -11.26 10.74 -2.10
N ARG A 220 -12.32 11.35 -2.62
CA ARG A 220 -13.50 10.61 -3.09
C ARG A 220 -13.18 9.66 -4.22
N LEU A 221 -12.33 10.08 -5.16
CA LEU A 221 -11.88 9.20 -6.24
C LEU A 221 -11.06 8.03 -5.70
N ILE A 222 -10.11 8.31 -4.81
CA ILE A 222 -9.28 7.26 -4.20
C ILE A 222 -10.15 6.27 -3.43
N GLU A 223 -11.10 6.76 -2.64
CA GLU A 223 -12.06 5.91 -1.92
C GLU A 223 -12.88 5.03 -2.86
N ALA A 224 -13.37 5.59 -3.96
CA ALA A 224 -14.12 4.84 -4.97
C ALA A 224 -13.28 3.77 -5.65
N LEU A 225 -12.01 4.05 -5.95
CA LEU A 225 -11.08 3.07 -6.49
C LEU A 225 -10.81 1.94 -5.49
N GLU A 226 -10.51 2.28 -4.25
CA GLU A 226 -10.23 1.30 -3.20
C GLU A 226 -11.43 0.46 -2.79
N ASP A 227 -12.63 0.91 -3.08
CA ASP A 227 -13.87 0.16 -2.84
C ASP A 227 -14.03 -1.04 -3.77
N SER A 228 -13.34 -1.07 -4.90
CA SER A 228 -13.28 -2.25 -5.77
C SER A 228 -12.46 -3.38 -5.13
N ASP A 229 -12.99 -4.60 -5.16
CA ASP A 229 -12.31 -5.79 -4.64
C ASP A 229 -11.05 -6.16 -5.44
N ASP A 230 -10.95 -5.71 -6.68
CA ASP A 230 -9.79 -5.97 -7.55
C ASP A 230 -8.66 -4.96 -7.35
N VAL A 231 -8.94 -3.78 -6.79
CA VAL A 231 -7.93 -2.76 -6.50
C VAL A 231 -7.20 -3.09 -5.21
N GLN A 232 -5.88 -3.22 -5.28
CA GLN A 232 -5.01 -3.48 -4.13
C GLN A 232 -4.48 -2.18 -3.53
N ASP A 233 -3.84 -1.36 -4.36
CA ASP A 233 -3.20 -0.11 -3.94
C ASP A 233 -3.52 1.00 -4.93
N VAL A 234 -3.63 2.23 -4.41
CA VAL A 234 -3.77 3.45 -5.18
C VAL A 234 -2.68 4.42 -4.75
N TYR A 235 -1.89 4.88 -5.70
CA TYR A 235 -0.84 5.86 -5.51
C TYR A 235 -1.19 7.13 -6.28
N ALA A 236 -0.96 8.28 -5.67
CA ALA A 236 -1.27 9.56 -6.27
C ALA A 236 -0.22 10.61 -5.89
N ASN A 237 0.07 11.55 -6.78
CA ASN A 237 1.12 12.54 -6.59
C ASN A 237 0.61 13.86 -5.99
N TYR A 238 -0.30 13.80 -5.04
CA TYR A 238 -0.77 15.00 -4.34
C TYR A 238 -0.01 15.25 -3.05
N SER A 239 0.00 16.50 -2.63
CA SER A 239 0.42 16.94 -1.30
C SER A 239 -0.72 17.74 -0.65
N VAL A 240 -0.91 17.57 0.66
CA VAL A 240 -1.93 18.27 1.45
C VAL A 240 -1.30 18.76 2.74
N THR A 241 -1.53 20.04 3.07
CA THR A 241 -1.07 20.62 4.33
C THR A 241 -1.88 20.08 5.51
N ASP A 242 -1.32 20.18 6.71
CA ASP A 242 -2.01 19.78 7.95
C ASP A 242 -3.32 20.56 8.14
N ASP A 243 -3.33 21.86 7.85
CA ASP A 243 -4.52 22.71 7.92
C ASP A 243 -5.66 22.22 7.01
N VAL A 244 -5.31 21.75 5.80
CA VAL A 244 -6.30 21.18 4.87
C VAL A 244 -6.76 19.82 5.38
N MET A 245 -5.87 19.00 5.92
CA MET A 245 -6.24 17.69 6.49
C MET A 245 -7.19 17.82 7.68
N GLU A 246 -6.98 18.79 8.57
CA GLU A 246 -7.89 19.06 9.70
C GLU A 246 -9.30 19.43 9.25
N LYS A 247 -9.44 20.18 8.15
CA LYS A 247 -10.73 20.56 7.57
C LYS A 247 -11.47 19.41 6.87
N LEU A 248 -10.73 18.37 6.49
CA LEU A 248 -11.29 17.18 5.82
C LEU A 248 -11.73 16.09 6.79
N GLY A 249 -11.25 16.16 8.02
CA GLY A 249 -11.59 15.25 9.14
C GLY A 249 -12.85 15.55 9.81
#